data_54833e0b446b77f8a685a1d6e445d1b0
#
_entry.id   54833e0b446b77f8a685a1d6e445d1b0
#
_cell.length_a   1.000
_cell.length_b   1.000
_cell.length_c   1.000
_cell.angle_alpha   90.00
_cell.angle_beta   90.00
_cell.angle_gamma   90.00
#
_symmetry.space_group_name_H-M   'P 1'
#
loop_
_entity.id
_entity.type
_entity.pdbx_description
1 polymer ?
#
loop_
_entity_poly.entity_id
_entity_poly.type
_entity_poly.pdbx_seq_one_letter_code
_entity_poly.pdbx_strand_id
1 'polypeptide(L)'
;YREYGLNGQINPGDLILDAGSGFGNMASKAFQILKDDANIILHDPLSEMLHHAQNLKNQRFNLSCGVFEYMPFRESSVDAVMCGYSLRDAFSLIEAISEIHRVLKLDGRFIIVDIGKPDNAFIRSIVKFYLRYILGIIAYSVSGKRGLKFKTLYGTFLRWPKNGVLYDLLNNKFSKVKFTKKLCGGAIIVVAYK
;
A
#
# COMPACT_ATOMS: atom_id res chain seq x y z
N TYR A 1 -6.01 9.36 -4.45
CA TYR A 1 -5.76 8.02 -5.04
C TYR A 1 -6.22 6.88 -4.15
N ARG A 2 -6.07 6.95 -2.80
CA ARG A 2 -6.52 5.89 -1.88
C ARG A 2 -8.00 5.56 -2.07
N GLU A 3 -8.86 6.57 -2.03
CA GLU A 3 -10.29 6.42 -2.25
C GLU A 3 -10.60 5.82 -3.63
N TYR A 4 -9.95 6.33 -4.68
CA TYR A 4 -10.11 5.81 -6.03
C TYR A 4 -9.70 4.33 -6.16
N GLY A 5 -8.66 3.91 -5.45
CA GLY A 5 -8.21 2.52 -5.44
C GLY A 5 -9.14 1.57 -4.70
N LEU A 6 -9.90 2.09 -3.72
CA LEU A 6 -10.82 1.29 -2.90
C LEU A 6 -12.24 1.22 -3.48
N ASN A 7 -12.67 2.25 -4.21
CA ASN A 7 -14.03 2.32 -4.75
C ASN A 7 -14.36 1.12 -5.66
N GLY A 8 -15.42 0.38 -5.30
CA GLY A 8 -15.85 -0.82 -6.00
C GLY A 8 -14.89 -2.01 -5.88
N GLN A 9 -13.91 -1.94 -4.96
CA GLN A 9 -12.95 -3.02 -4.70
C GLN A 9 -13.08 -3.61 -3.30
N ILE A 10 -13.83 -2.97 -2.41
CA ILE A 10 -14.15 -3.45 -1.07
C ILE A 10 -15.65 -3.46 -0.89
N ASN A 11 -16.18 -4.48 -0.19
CA ASN A 11 -17.63 -4.67 -0.02
C ASN A 11 -17.98 -4.71 1.47
N PRO A 12 -19.22 -4.37 1.84
CA PRO A 12 -19.73 -4.62 3.17
C PRO A 12 -19.56 -6.09 3.57
N GLY A 13 -19.13 -6.33 4.81
CA GLY A 13 -18.86 -7.67 5.34
C GLY A 13 -17.49 -8.24 4.99
N ASP A 14 -16.68 -7.60 4.13
CA ASP A 14 -15.30 -8.03 3.87
C ASP A 14 -14.44 -7.93 5.15
N LEU A 15 -13.62 -8.95 5.40
CA LEU A 15 -12.48 -8.86 6.31
C LEU A 15 -11.29 -8.29 5.54
N ILE A 16 -10.91 -7.07 5.87
CA ILE A 16 -9.90 -6.29 5.15
C ILE A 16 -8.64 -6.17 5.99
N LEU A 17 -7.49 -6.46 5.40
CA LEU A 17 -6.17 -6.27 5.98
C LEU A 17 -5.49 -5.03 5.37
N ASP A 18 -5.23 -4.00 6.19
CA ASP A 18 -4.39 -2.85 5.81
C ASP A 18 -2.93 -3.18 6.14
N ALA A 19 -2.19 -3.66 5.17
CA ALA A 19 -0.83 -4.13 5.33
C ALA A 19 0.18 -2.98 5.13
N GLY A 20 1.03 -2.77 6.15
CA GLY A 20 1.86 -1.57 6.28
C GLY A 20 0.98 -0.35 6.53
N SER A 21 0.05 -0.48 7.48
CA SER A 21 -1.02 0.50 7.71
C SER A 21 -0.53 1.85 8.21
N GLY A 22 0.63 1.90 8.89
CA GLY A 22 1.17 3.10 9.50
C GLY A 22 0.13 3.77 10.40
N PHE A 23 -0.22 5.01 10.07
CA PHE A 23 -1.26 5.78 10.77
C PHE A 23 -2.71 5.42 10.34
N GLY A 24 -2.96 4.29 9.70
CA GLY A 24 -4.29 3.83 9.29
C GLY A 24 -4.99 4.73 8.26
N ASN A 25 -4.24 5.41 7.40
CA ASN A 25 -4.83 6.32 6.42
C ASN A 25 -5.60 5.59 5.31
N MET A 26 -5.19 4.38 4.95
CA MET A 26 -5.91 3.55 3.99
C MET A 26 -7.17 2.98 4.64
N ALA A 27 -7.04 2.42 5.85
CA ALA A 27 -8.14 1.91 6.66
C ALA A 27 -9.22 2.96 6.91
N SER A 28 -8.83 4.21 7.21
CA SER A 28 -9.81 5.29 7.40
C SER A 28 -10.61 5.59 6.14
N LYS A 29 -10.01 5.48 4.96
CA LYS A 29 -10.75 5.64 3.71
C LYS A 29 -11.67 4.45 3.44
N ALA A 30 -11.22 3.23 3.73
CA ALA A 30 -12.07 2.04 3.66
C ALA A 30 -13.28 2.16 4.61
N PHE A 31 -13.05 2.60 5.84
CA PHE A 31 -14.11 2.84 6.82
C PHE A 31 -15.12 3.89 6.36
N GLN A 32 -14.68 4.99 5.74
CA GLN A 32 -15.57 6.00 5.18
C GLN A 32 -16.48 5.46 4.06
N ILE A 33 -16.00 4.46 3.29
CA ILE A 33 -16.76 3.82 2.21
C ILE A 33 -17.75 2.80 2.77
N LEU A 34 -17.32 1.96 3.72
CA LEU A 34 -18.08 0.83 4.25
C LEU A 34 -18.94 1.17 5.46
N LYS A 35 -18.67 2.30 6.14
CA LYS A 35 -19.34 2.74 7.38
C LYS A 35 -19.29 1.65 8.46
N ASP A 36 -20.44 1.30 9.03
CA ASP A 36 -20.57 0.36 10.15
C ASP A 36 -20.24 -1.11 9.78
N ASP A 37 -20.23 -1.44 8.49
CA ASP A 37 -19.91 -2.78 7.97
C ASP A 37 -18.41 -2.98 7.71
N ALA A 38 -17.56 -2.09 8.21
CA ALA A 38 -16.11 -2.18 8.04
C ALA A 38 -15.47 -3.11 9.08
N ASN A 39 -14.91 -4.24 8.63
CA ASN A 39 -14.12 -5.15 9.46
C ASN A 39 -12.66 -5.08 9.01
N ILE A 40 -11.85 -4.25 9.68
CA ILE A 40 -10.51 -3.88 9.24
C ILE A 40 -9.47 -4.26 10.29
N ILE A 41 -8.40 -4.93 9.84
CA ILE A 41 -7.20 -5.22 10.63
C ILE A 41 -6.09 -4.29 10.15
N LEU A 42 -5.48 -3.54 11.07
CA LEU A 42 -4.25 -2.80 10.81
C LEU A 42 -3.05 -3.70 11.09
N HIS A 43 -2.17 -3.85 10.12
CA HIS A 43 -0.95 -4.64 10.25
C HIS A 43 0.27 -3.79 9.90
N ASP A 44 1.19 -3.63 10.85
CA ASP A 44 2.39 -2.80 10.70
C ASP A 44 3.49 -3.30 11.64
N PRO A 45 4.78 -3.26 11.27
CA PRO A 45 5.88 -3.67 12.14
C PRO A 45 6.08 -2.74 13.35
N LEU A 46 5.56 -1.52 13.29
CA LEU A 46 5.72 -0.52 14.33
C LEU A 46 4.46 -0.42 15.21
N SER A 47 4.49 -1.08 16.37
CA SER A 47 3.35 -1.10 17.31
C SER A 47 2.91 0.30 17.74
N GLU A 48 3.84 1.24 17.86
CA GLU A 48 3.53 2.65 18.19
C GLU A 48 2.62 3.30 17.14
N MET A 49 2.84 3.00 15.84
CA MET A 49 2.00 3.52 14.76
C MET A 49 0.60 2.93 14.81
N LEU A 50 0.47 1.64 15.14
CA LEU A 50 -0.82 0.97 15.30
C LEU A 50 -1.64 1.59 16.42
N HIS A 51 -1.05 1.77 17.59
CA HIS A 51 -1.72 2.42 18.74
C HIS A 51 -2.09 3.87 18.43
N HIS A 52 -1.23 4.59 17.74
CA HIS A 52 -1.52 5.96 17.34
C HIS A 52 -2.69 6.04 16.34
N ALA A 53 -2.74 5.12 15.37
CA ALA A 53 -3.83 5.02 14.40
C ALA A 53 -5.18 4.76 15.08
N GLN A 54 -5.21 3.86 16.10
CA GLN A 54 -6.40 3.54 16.87
C GLN A 54 -6.92 4.75 17.67
N ASN A 55 -6.02 5.47 18.34
CA ASN A 55 -6.37 6.60 19.21
C ASN A 55 -6.83 7.83 18.44
N LEU A 56 -6.24 8.11 17.26
CA LEU A 56 -6.54 9.32 16.49
C LEU A 56 -7.91 9.30 15.80
N LYS A 57 -8.50 8.13 15.58
CA LYS A 57 -9.60 8.01 14.62
C LYS A 57 -10.93 7.62 15.24
N ASN A 58 -11.03 7.43 16.55
CA ASN A 58 -12.23 6.94 17.24
C ASN A 58 -12.88 5.72 16.55
N GLN A 59 -12.09 4.96 15.79
CA GLN A 59 -12.52 3.80 15.02
C GLN A 59 -11.94 2.55 15.65
N ARG A 60 -12.76 1.54 15.84
CA ARG A 60 -12.31 0.25 16.39
C ARG A 60 -11.69 -0.58 15.27
N PHE A 61 -10.36 -0.58 15.19
CA PHE A 61 -9.59 -1.49 14.35
C PHE A 61 -9.03 -2.63 15.17
N ASN A 62 -8.95 -3.81 14.59
CA ASN A 62 -8.11 -4.88 15.11
C ASN A 62 -6.65 -4.59 14.76
N LEU A 63 -5.73 -4.84 15.69
CA LEU A 63 -4.32 -4.54 15.51
C LEU A 63 -3.51 -5.83 15.41
N SER A 64 -2.55 -5.86 14.50
CA SER A 64 -1.60 -6.96 14.32
C SER A 64 -0.20 -6.38 14.08
N CYS A 65 0.77 -6.76 14.90
CA CYS A 65 2.14 -6.31 14.73
C CYS A 65 2.96 -7.35 13.97
N GLY A 66 3.60 -6.96 12.87
CA GLY A 66 4.41 -7.85 12.04
C GLY A 66 4.81 -7.24 10.71
N VAL A 67 5.59 -8.02 9.94
CA VAL A 67 6.12 -7.64 8.62
C VAL A 67 5.33 -8.31 7.49
N PHE A 68 5.47 -7.79 6.27
CA PHE A 68 4.79 -8.32 5.09
C PHE A 68 5.10 -9.78 4.80
N GLU A 69 6.33 -10.20 5.07
CA GLU A 69 6.86 -11.53 4.73
C GLU A 69 6.37 -12.63 5.67
N TYR A 70 5.85 -12.25 6.86
CA TYR A 70 5.37 -13.19 7.89
C TYR A 70 4.12 -12.62 8.55
N MET A 71 2.96 -12.82 7.91
CA MET A 71 1.68 -12.36 8.44
C MET A 71 1.07 -13.42 9.38
N PRO A 72 0.67 -13.06 10.63
CA PRO A 72 0.12 -14.01 11.59
C PRO A 72 -1.36 -14.36 11.29
N PHE A 73 -1.69 -14.55 10.03
CA PHE A 73 -3.04 -14.90 9.57
C PHE A 73 -3.04 -16.27 8.91
N ARG A 74 -4.16 -16.97 9.02
CA ARG A 74 -4.36 -18.26 8.35
C ARG A 74 -4.39 -18.07 6.83
N GLU A 75 -4.04 -19.12 6.11
CA GLU A 75 -4.25 -19.18 4.68
C GLU A 75 -5.74 -18.95 4.35
N SER A 76 -6.01 -18.26 3.25
CA SER A 76 -7.37 -18.04 2.74
C SER A 76 -8.35 -17.49 3.80
N SER A 77 -7.90 -16.51 4.60
CA SER A 77 -8.66 -15.98 5.73
C SER A 77 -9.22 -14.56 5.51
N VAL A 78 -8.64 -13.75 4.62
CA VAL A 78 -9.05 -12.35 4.39
C VAL A 78 -9.64 -12.16 2.99
N ASP A 79 -10.62 -11.28 2.87
CA ASP A 79 -11.32 -10.99 1.60
C ASP A 79 -10.54 -9.97 0.75
N ALA A 80 -9.89 -9.02 1.41
CA ALA A 80 -9.07 -8.03 0.73
C ALA A 80 -7.81 -7.69 1.54
N VAL A 81 -6.69 -7.50 0.84
CA VAL A 81 -5.49 -6.88 1.40
C VAL A 81 -5.28 -5.55 0.68
N MET A 82 -5.06 -4.49 1.42
CA MET A 82 -4.75 -3.18 0.85
C MET A 82 -3.40 -2.68 1.35
N CYS A 83 -2.62 -2.07 0.46
CA CYS A 83 -1.35 -1.41 0.76
C CYS A 83 -1.38 0.03 0.22
N GLY A 84 -1.22 0.99 1.10
CA GLY A 84 -1.22 2.41 0.74
C GLY A 84 0.12 3.07 1.00
N TYR A 85 1.01 3.11 -0.01
CA TYR A 85 2.36 3.70 0.06
C TYR A 85 3.32 2.95 1.01
N SER A 86 3.16 1.66 1.17
CA SER A 86 3.92 0.85 2.13
C SER A 86 4.63 -0.36 1.52
N LEU A 87 4.11 -0.96 0.44
CA LEU A 87 4.65 -2.20 -0.11
C LEU A 87 6.12 -2.11 -0.56
N ARG A 88 6.59 -0.91 -0.94
CA ARG A 88 7.99 -0.67 -1.31
C ARG A 88 8.97 -0.73 -0.13
N ASP A 89 8.44 -0.77 1.09
CA ASP A 89 9.22 -0.86 2.33
C ASP A 89 9.41 -2.32 2.80
N ALA A 90 8.80 -3.30 2.09
CA ALA A 90 9.03 -4.73 2.30
C ALA A 90 10.52 -5.09 2.14
N PHE A 91 11.01 -6.01 2.96
CA PHE A 91 12.39 -6.52 2.86
C PHE A 91 12.56 -7.35 1.59
N SER A 92 11.58 -8.21 1.29
CA SER A 92 11.50 -9.04 0.09
C SER A 92 10.13 -8.86 -0.57
N LEU A 93 10.07 -8.16 -1.69
CA LEU A 93 8.83 -7.94 -2.42
C LEU A 93 8.17 -9.26 -2.88
N ILE A 94 8.99 -10.25 -3.27
CA ILE A 94 8.51 -11.55 -3.72
C ILE A 94 7.85 -12.32 -2.57
N GLU A 95 8.49 -12.35 -1.41
CA GLU A 95 7.95 -13.00 -0.21
C GLU A 95 6.70 -12.28 0.28
N ALA A 96 6.71 -10.94 0.32
CA ALA A 96 5.55 -10.13 0.67
C ALA A 96 4.34 -10.43 -0.24
N ILE A 97 4.54 -10.46 -1.58
CA ILE A 97 3.48 -10.80 -2.54
C ILE A 97 2.99 -12.25 -2.32
N SER A 98 3.89 -13.18 -2.03
CA SER A 98 3.54 -14.58 -1.78
C SER A 98 2.72 -14.75 -0.51
N GLU A 99 3.10 -14.04 0.54
CA GLU A 99 2.40 -14.07 1.83
C GLU A 99 1.01 -13.40 1.73
N ILE A 100 0.92 -12.26 1.04
CA ILE A 100 -0.36 -11.61 0.74
C ILE A 100 -1.28 -12.55 -0.04
N HIS A 101 -0.74 -13.24 -1.07
CA HIS A 101 -1.50 -14.21 -1.82
C HIS A 101 -1.95 -15.40 -0.93
N ARG A 102 -1.11 -15.87 0.01
CA ARG A 102 -1.45 -16.96 0.93
C ARG A 102 -2.66 -16.60 1.79
N VAL A 103 -2.66 -15.42 2.41
CA VAL A 103 -3.72 -15.02 3.34
C VAL A 103 -5.03 -14.66 2.66
N LEU A 104 -5.02 -14.27 1.38
CA LEU A 104 -6.22 -13.97 0.61
C LEU A 104 -7.05 -15.23 0.35
N LYS A 105 -8.37 -15.11 0.51
CA LYS A 105 -9.35 -16.11 0.07
C LYS A 105 -9.33 -16.27 -1.45
N LEU A 106 -9.91 -17.33 -1.98
CA LEU A 106 -10.26 -17.43 -3.41
C LEU A 106 -11.17 -16.26 -3.77
N ASP A 107 -10.95 -15.66 -4.93
CA ASP A 107 -11.60 -14.41 -5.37
C ASP A 107 -11.30 -13.18 -4.49
N GLY A 108 -10.41 -13.32 -3.51
CA GLY A 108 -9.89 -12.22 -2.72
C GLY A 108 -9.05 -11.26 -3.57
N ARG A 109 -8.91 -10.01 -3.11
CA ARG A 109 -8.26 -8.96 -3.90
C ARG A 109 -7.15 -8.25 -3.15
N PHE A 110 -6.05 -8.05 -3.84
CA PHE A 110 -4.92 -7.25 -3.39
C PHE A 110 -4.95 -5.88 -4.06
N ILE A 111 -5.06 -4.82 -3.25
CA ILE A 111 -5.21 -3.44 -3.69
C ILE A 111 -3.94 -2.67 -3.33
N ILE A 112 -3.26 -2.14 -4.32
CA ILE A 112 -2.04 -1.34 -4.15
C ILE A 112 -2.29 0.09 -4.61
N VAL A 113 -1.99 1.07 -3.77
CA VAL A 113 -1.91 2.48 -4.13
C VAL A 113 -0.53 2.98 -3.75
N ASP A 114 0.33 3.22 -4.73
CA ASP A 114 1.72 3.58 -4.44
C ASP A 114 2.33 4.51 -5.51
N ILE A 115 3.56 4.96 -5.25
CA ILE A 115 4.39 5.62 -6.23
C ILE A 115 4.77 4.60 -7.30
N GLY A 116 4.51 4.94 -8.56
CA GLY A 116 4.96 4.14 -9.70
C GLY A 116 6.39 4.51 -10.10
N LYS A 117 7.11 3.52 -10.65
CA LYS A 117 8.40 3.74 -11.30
C LYS A 117 8.25 3.58 -12.79
N PRO A 118 8.16 4.69 -13.55
CA PRO A 118 7.88 4.66 -14.97
C PRO A 118 8.84 3.78 -15.77
N ASP A 119 8.32 3.04 -16.76
CA ASP A 119 9.11 2.21 -17.65
C ASP A 119 9.97 3.06 -18.58
N ASN A 120 9.42 4.19 -19.05
CA ASN A 120 10.13 5.15 -19.88
C ASN A 120 11.27 5.82 -19.09
N ALA A 121 12.48 5.79 -19.64
CA ALA A 121 13.69 6.27 -18.98
C ALA A 121 13.67 7.78 -18.73
N PHE A 122 13.14 8.56 -19.66
CA PHE A 122 13.06 10.03 -19.56
C PHE A 122 12.09 10.43 -18.44
N ILE A 123 10.86 9.88 -18.43
CA ILE A 123 9.86 10.16 -17.41
C ILE A 123 10.38 9.71 -16.03
N ARG A 124 11.01 8.55 -15.95
CA ARG A 124 11.63 8.05 -14.73
C ARG A 124 12.72 8.97 -14.21
N SER A 125 13.50 9.60 -15.08
CA SER A 125 14.51 10.58 -14.67
C SER A 125 13.89 11.85 -14.10
N ILE A 126 12.79 12.32 -14.66
CA ILE A 126 12.01 13.44 -14.12
C ILE A 126 11.47 13.11 -12.72
N VAL A 127 10.88 11.92 -12.55
CA VAL A 127 10.37 11.48 -11.24
C VAL A 127 11.51 11.37 -10.21
N LYS A 128 12.68 10.83 -10.60
CA LYS A 128 13.87 10.77 -9.75
C LYS A 128 14.32 12.18 -9.30
N PHE A 129 14.39 13.11 -10.26
CA PHE A 129 14.78 14.49 -9.97
C PHE A 129 13.81 15.15 -9.00
N TYR A 130 12.49 15.00 -9.25
CA TYR A 130 11.44 15.52 -8.37
C TYR A 130 11.57 14.97 -6.94
N LEU A 131 11.68 13.64 -6.78
CA LEU A 131 11.78 13.00 -5.47
C LEU A 131 13.07 13.39 -4.72
N ARG A 132 14.17 13.58 -5.46
CA ARG A 132 15.47 13.90 -4.86
C ARG A 132 15.59 15.35 -4.41
N TYR A 133 15.10 16.29 -5.21
CA TYR A 133 15.38 17.71 -5.02
C TYR A 133 14.13 18.51 -4.65
N ILE A 134 13.03 18.31 -5.36
CA ILE A 134 11.84 19.18 -5.24
C ILE A 134 10.99 18.78 -4.03
N LEU A 135 10.72 17.48 -3.88
CA LEU A 135 9.87 16.98 -2.79
C LEU A 135 10.42 17.34 -1.41
N GLY A 136 11.74 17.26 -1.23
CA GLY A 136 12.40 17.62 0.03
C GLY A 136 12.23 19.10 0.38
N ILE A 137 12.31 19.99 -0.61
CA ILE A 137 12.12 21.45 -0.43
C ILE A 137 10.67 21.73 -0.06
N ILE A 138 9.71 21.18 -0.81
CA ILE A 138 8.27 21.36 -0.54
C ILE A 138 7.93 20.85 0.86
N ALA A 139 8.39 19.64 1.19
CA ALA A 139 8.12 19.04 2.49
C ALA A 139 8.72 19.84 3.66
N TYR A 140 9.90 20.41 3.47
CA TYR A 140 10.52 21.29 4.46
C TYR A 140 9.72 22.59 4.63
N SER A 141 9.27 23.19 3.53
CA SER A 141 8.47 24.45 3.57
C SER A 141 7.11 24.26 4.25
N VAL A 142 6.50 23.07 4.12
CA VAL A 142 5.16 22.77 4.70
C VAL A 142 5.24 22.26 6.12
N SER A 143 6.24 21.43 6.45
CA SER A 143 6.31 20.67 7.71
C SER A 143 7.61 20.89 8.50
N GLY A 144 8.46 21.84 8.09
CA GLY A 144 9.73 22.14 8.74
C GLY A 144 10.64 20.91 8.78
N LYS A 145 11.34 20.72 9.91
CA LYS A 145 12.29 19.60 10.10
C LYS A 145 11.65 18.21 9.92
N ARG A 146 10.33 18.06 10.13
CA ARG A 146 9.61 16.79 9.91
C ARG A 146 9.55 16.42 8.43
N GLY A 147 9.61 17.40 7.52
CA GLY A 147 9.68 17.19 6.08
C GLY A 147 10.94 16.47 5.59
N LEU A 148 12.02 16.48 6.38
CA LEU A 148 13.26 15.77 6.04
C LEU A 148 13.12 14.23 6.01
N LYS A 149 12.10 13.68 6.66
CA LYS A 149 11.77 12.24 6.59
C LYS A 149 11.40 11.78 5.17
N PHE A 150 10.98 12.69 4.29
CA PHE A 150 10.71 12.37 2.87
C PHE A 150 11.96 12.00 2.04
N LYS A 151 13.18 12.20 2.58
CA LYS A 151 14.42 11.72 1.93
C LYS A 151 14.45 10.19 1.78
N THR A 152 13.77 9.47 2.67
CA THR A 152 13.65 7.99 2.59
C THR A 152 12.89 7.54 1.35
N LEU A 153 11.93 8.33 0.86
CA LEU A 153 11.16 8.03 -0.35
C LEU A 153 12.04 7.87 -1.60
N TYR A 154 13.10 8.66 -1.72
CA TYR A 154 14.03 8.51 -2.83
C TYR A 154 14.79 7.18 -2.77
N GLY A 155 15.23 6.78 -1.57
CA GLY A 155 15.94 5.50 -1.35
C GLY A 155 15.05 4.28 -1.68
N THR A 156 13.82 4.27 -1.19
CA THR A 156 12.87 3.17 -1.47
C THR A 156 12.46 3.15 -2.94
N PHE A 157 12.28 4.32 -3.59
CA PHE A 157 12.01 4.42 -5.03
C PHE A 157 13.15 3.81 -5.88
N LEU A 158 14.41 3.96 -5.47
CA LEU A 158 15.53 3.36 -6.22
C LEU A 158 15.45 1.83 -6.24
N ARG A 159 15.06 1.21 -5.14
CA ARG A 159 14.89 -0.25 -5.01
C ARG A 159 13.58 -0.76 -5.61
N TRP A 160 12.54 0.11 -5.68
CA TRP A 160 11.24 -0.25 -6.23
C TRP A 160 11.36 -0.71 -7.69
N PRO A 161 10.65 -1.76 -8.13
CA PRO A 161 10.68 -2.23 -9.50
C PRO A 161 10.05 -1.22 -10.46
N LYS A 162 10.38 -1.31 -11.76
CA LYS A 162 9.65 -0.62 -12.81
C LYS A 162 8.21 -1.13 -12.85
N ASN A 163 7.28 -0.29 -13.34
CA ASN A 163 5.86 -0.65 -13.40
C ASN A 163 5.59 -1.95 -14.17
N GLY A 164 6.29 -2.18 -15.30
CA GLY A 164 6.18 -3.42 -16.04
C GLY A 164 6.66 -4.64 -15.25
N VAL A 165 7.80 -4.53 -14.57
CA VAL A 165 8.32 -5.61 -13.73
C VAL A 165 7.38 -5.93 -12.56
N LEU A 166 6.80 -4.90 -11.92
CA LEU A 166 5.80 -5.11 -10.87
C LEU A 166 4.53 -5.79 -11.41
N TYR A 167 4.08 -5.38 -12.59
CA TYR A 167 2.96 -6.02 -13.27
C TYR A 167 3.23 -7.50 -13.51
N ASP A 168 4.40 -7.85 -14.05
CA ASP A 168 4.78 -9.25 -14.34
C ASP A 168 4.86 -10.08 -13.06
N LEU A 169 5.44 -9.54 -11.97
CA LEU A 169 5.49 -10.22 -10.68
C LEU A 169 4.09 -10.53 -10.13
N LEU A 170 3.17 -9.59 -10.24
CA LEU A 170 1.78 -9.80 -9.81
C LEU A 170 1.04 -10.76 -10.74
N ASN A 171 1.19 -10.61 -12.05
CA ASN A 171 0.52 -11.45 -13.05
C ASN A 171 0.96 -12.90 -13.02
N ASN A 172 2.18 -13.18 -12.57
CA ASN A 172 2.67 -14.54 -12.35
C ASN A 172 2.07 -15.23 -11.11
N LYS A 173 1.49 -14.46 -10.18
CA LYS A 173 0.97 -14.98 -8.91
C LYS A 173 -0.55 -14.92 -8.82
N PHE A 174 -1.18 -13.93 -9.44
CA PHE A 174 -2.62 -13.67 -9.38
C PHE A 174 -3.30 -14.01 -10.69
N SER A 175 -4.56 -14.44 -10.61
CA SER A 175 -5.36 -14.85 -11.77
C SER A 175 -5.69 -13.69 -12.73
N LYS A 176 -5.79 -12.46 -12.19
CA LYS A 176 -6.11 -11.26 -12.95
C LYS A 176 -5.50 -10.03 -12.29
N VAL A 177 -4.86 -9.17 -13.08
CA VAL A 177 -4.26 -7.93 -12.59
C VAL A 177 -4.78 -6.74 -13.39
N LYS A 178 -5.44 -5.80 -12.70
CA LYS A 178 -5.80 -4.48 -13.25
C LYS A 178 -4.76 -3.47 -12.79
N PHE A 179 -3.94 -2.99 -13.72
CA PHE A 179 -2.83 -2.07 -13.43
C PHE A 179 -3.10 -0.69 -14.04
N THR A 180 -3.46 0.28 -13.22
CA THR A 180 -3.75 1.65 -13.63
C THR A 180 -2.56 2.56 -13.35
N LYS A 181 -2.00 3.18 -14.39
CA LYS A 181 -0.92 4.16 -14.31
C LYS A 181 -1.51 5.57 -14.30
N LYS A 182 -1.09 6.40 -13.34
CA LYS A 182 -1.41 7.84 -13.25
C LYS A 182 -0.13 8.65 -13.31
N LEU A 183 -0.21 9.94 -13.63
CA LEU A 183 0.95 10.83 -13.72
C LEU A 183 2.08 10.24 -14.58
N CYS A 184 1.75 9.83 -15.80
CA CYS A 184 2.69 9.17 -16.71
C CYS A 184 3.42 7.95 -16.11
N GLY A 185 2.77 7.25 -15.17
CA GLY A 185 3.33 6.10 -14.47
C GLY A 185 4.08 6.43 -13.19
N GLY A 186 4.09 7.69 -12.74
CA GLY A 186 4.66 8.11 -11.46
C GLY A 186 3.79 7.80 -10.25
N ALA A 187 2.52 7.41 -10.47
CA ALA A 187 1.64 6.85 -9.46
C ALA A 187 0.90 5.64 -10.05
N ILE A 188 0.65 4.65 -9.21
CA ILE A 188 -0.02 3.41 -9.62
C ILE A 188 -1.18 3.09 -8.69
N ILE A 189 -2.21 2.48 -9.28
CA ILE A 189 -3.30 1.84 -8.59
C ILE A 189 -3.45 0.46 -9.22
N VAL A 190 -3.28 -0.57 -8.40
CA VAL A 190 -3.30 -1.95 -8.87
C VAL A 190 -4.33 -2.74 -8.07
N VAL A 191 -5.10 -3.57 -8.75
CA VAL A 191 -5.98 -4.56 -8.13
C VAL A 191 -5.65 -5.92 -8.75
N ALA A 192 -5.18 -6.84 -7.92
CA ALA A 192 -4.86 -8.21 -8.30
C ALA A 192 -5.84 -9.17 -7.60
N TYR A 193 -6.38 -10.13 -8.34
CA TYR A 193 -7.37 -11.10 -7.86
C TYR A 193 -6.71 -12.48 -7.74
N LYS A 194 -6.95 -13.15 -6.61
CA LYS A 194 -6.46 -14.53 -6.38
C LYS A 194 -7.24 -15.55 -7.16
#